data_6201ef9e8798b895c9eca74e97165cda
#
_entry.id   6201ef9e8798b895c9eca74e97165cda
#
_cell.length_a   1.000
_cell.length_b   1.000
_cell.length_c   1.000
_cell.angle_alpha   90.00
_cell.angle_beta   90.00
_cell.angle_gamma   90.00
#
_symmetry.space_group_name_H-M   'P 1'
#
loop_
_entity.id
_entity.type
_entity.pdbx_description
1 polymer ?
#
loop_
_entity_poly.entity_id
_entity_poly.type
_entity_poly.pdbx_seq_one_letter_code
_entity_poly.pdbx_strand_id
1 'polypeptide(L)'
;MTGVGRGVGGDTPQVRPSAAQPGVAQLSTAQPSALISLPDLNADLGLGGVVADGSAERFLNRDGSFNVRRQHIGLQGVNLYGELLTVGWGRFFVLMGVAYLSLNAAFAAVYSVLGPSALSEMPSAGLERFLACFFFSVQTFGTIGFGHIYPRTTAANLVVTVEAFVGLLGVALATGILFARFSRPSHRVLFSQVAVIAPFQGGTALMFRVTNGHRTQLIDLSAEVTFSHFEDLALHPVPGLDSTSAQRPTSAQGQRVRRFYPLALERSRVTFFPTSWTVVHPITSSSPLWKQTLATLAADDAELLVVLRATDDASQGQIHARSSYKASELVWNARFQPIHSKDSAGHLRVDVARLSHVEAVPVMSTVQPRQDEHHISEPV
;
A
#
# COMPACT_ATOMS: atom_id res chain seq x y z
N MET A 1 -66.65 25.06 -12.93
CA MET A 1 -67.74 24.59 -12.05
C MET A 1 -67.05 24.37 -10.71
N THR A 2 -67.24 25.34 -9.87
CA THR A 2 -68.06 25.37 -8.65
C THR A 2 -67.54 24.37 -7.60
N GLY A 3 -67.19 24.70 -6.39
CA GLY A 3 -67.44 25.82 -5.53
C GLY A 3 -66.94 25.48 -4.13
N VAL A 4 -66.64 26.51 -3.37
CA VAL A 4 -67.23 26.84 -2.05
C VAL A 4 -66.96 25.79 -0.96
N GLY A 5 -66.37 26.03 0.21
CA GLY A 5 -66.23 27.22 1.01
C GLY A 5 -66.31 26.85 2.48
N ARG A 6 -65.87 27.76 3.36
CA ARG A 6 -66.09 27.84 4.83
C ARG A 6 -65.20 26.94 5.70
N GLY A 7 -64.49 27.43 6.69
CA GLY A 7 -64.67 28.61 7.54
C GLY A 7 -64.93 28.18 8.97
N VAL A 8 -64.50 29.00 9.92
CA VAL A 8 -64.74 28.93 11.38
C VAL A 8 -63.59 28.17 12.13
N GLY A 9 -62.81 28.76 12.99
CA GLY A 9 -63.05 29.80 13.97
C GLY A 9 -62.51 29.36 15.30
N GLY A 10 -61.62 30.14 15.90
CA GLY A 10 -61.62 30.53 17.28
C GLY A 10 -61.17 29.45 18.30
N ASP A 11 -60.14 29.67 18.99
CA ASP A 11 -60.15 30.07 20.40
C ASP A 11 -58.69 30.07 20.96
N THR A 12 -58.29 31.23 21.35
CA THR A 12 -57.16 31.46 22.24
C THR A 12 -57.65 31.45 23.68
N PRO A 13 -57.02 30.70 24.59
CA PRO A 13 -57.13 30.98 26.00
C PRO A 13 -55.95 31.85 26.47
N GLN A 14 -56.29 33.00 26.99
CA GLN A 14 -55.46 33.86 27.81
C GLN A 14 -55.02 33.10 29.08
N VAL A 15 -53.72 33.14 29.39
CA VAL A 15 -53.18 32.76 30.70
C VAL A 15 -52.61 34.02 31.37
N ARG A 16 -53.15 34.31 32.52
CA ARG A 16 -52.76 35.41 33.45
C ARG A 16 -51.34 35.15 34.01
N PRO A 17 -50.55 36.19 34.29
CA PRO A 17 -49.29 36.06 34.97
C PRO A 17 -49.46 35.87 36.48
N SER A 18 -48.91 34.82 36.99
CA SER A 18 -48.72 34.60 38.44
C SER A 18 -47.31 35.03 38.81
N ALA A 19 -47.22 36.00 39.70
CA ALA A 19 -45.94 36.45 40.31
C ALA A 19 -45.44 35.37 41.27
N ALA A 20 -44.22 34.89 41.05
CA ALA A 20 -43.44 34.09 42.01
C ALA A 20 -42.04 34.71 42.13
N GLN A 21 -41.61 34.88 43.38
CA GLN A 21 -40.42 35.53 43.85
C GLN A 21 -39.12 34.86 43.35
N PRO A 22 -37.98 35.57 43.26
CA PRO A 22 -36.73 34.98 42.80
C PRO A 22 -36.10 34.19 43.93
N GLY A 23 -36.13 32.88 43.80
CA GLY A 23 -35.26 31.98 44.57
C GLY A 23 -33.82 32.08 44.07
N VAL A 24 -32.91 32.39 44.96
CA VAL A 24 -31.48 32.39 44.74
C VAL A 24 -31.06 30.98 44.36
N ALA A 25 -30.90 30.68 43.06
CA ALA A 25 -30.31 29.46 42.61
C ALA A 25 -28.79 29.54 42.87
N GLN A 26 -28.31 28.69 43.78
CA GLN A 26 -26.89 28.43 43.96
C GLN A 26 -26.29 28.01 42.61
N LEU A 27 -25.32 28.79 42.09
CA LEU A 27 -24.46 28.41 41.01
C LEU A 27 -23.69 27.14 41.41
N SER A 28 -24.19 26.00 40.98
CA SER A 28 -23.39 24.78 40.92
C SER A 28 -22.16 25.06 40.09
N THR A 29 -21.00 25.06 40.68
CA THR A 29 -19.71 25.10 39.99
C THR A 29 -19.67 23.92 39.06
N ALA A 30 -19.92 24.19 37.76
CA ALA A 30 -19.66 23.23 36.67
C ALA A 30 -18.19 22.83 36.80
N GLN A 31 -17.95 21.56 37.03
CA GLN A 31 -16.60 21.00 36.93
C GLN A 31 -16.07 21.33 35.50
N PRO A 32 -14.80 21.74 35.39
CA PRO A 32 -14.22 21.96 34.09
C PRO A 32 -14.31 20.67 33.30
N SER A 33 -14.96 20.75 32.18
CA SER A 33 -15.05 19.69 31.17
C SER A 33 -13.66 19.08 31.00
N ALA A 34 -13.52 17.77 31.19
CA ALA A 34 -12.32 17.05 30.93
C ALA A 34 -11.82 17.47 29.53
N LEU A 35 -10.70 18.16 29.50
CA LEU A 35 -9.98 18.42 28.26
C LEU A 35 -9.74 17.05 27.61
N ILE A 36 -10.48 16.76 26.57
CA ILE A 36 -10.19 15.62 25.69
C ILE A 36 -8.79 15.92 25.18
N SER A 37 -7.78 15.25 25.73
CA SER A 37 -6.43 15.31 25.23
C SER A 37 -6.50 14.84 23.78
N LEU A 38 -6.19 15.72 22.86
CA LEU A 38 -6.05 15.36 21.44
C LEU A 38 -5.12 14.15 21.38
N PRO A 39 -5.49 13.08 20.67
CA PRO A 39 -4.61 11.93 20.54
C PRO A 39 -3.27 12.42 20.00
N ASP A 40 -2.18 11.98 20.61
CA ASP A 40 -0.83 12.29 20.13
C ASP A 40 -0.66 11.69 18.75
N LEU A 41 -0.74 12.54 17.71
CA LEU A 41 -0.67 12.14 16.30
C LEU A 41 0.64 11.41 15.95
N ASN A 42 1.66 11.52 16.80
CA ASN A 42 2.96 10.86 16.64
C ASN A 42 3.02 9.51 17.35
N ALA A 43 2.00 9.16 18.15
CA ALA A 43 2.01 7.91 18.89
C ALA A 43 1.81 6.69 18.00
N ASP A 44 1.05 6.88 16.91
CA ASP A 44 0.62 5.77 16.08
C ASP A 44 0.22 6.29 14.68
N LEU A 45 0.66 5.61 13.63
CA LEU A 45 0.20 5.85 12.25
C LEU A 45 -1.14 5.16 11.94
N GLY A 46 -1.97 4.87 12.94
CA GLY A 46 -3.18 4.06 12.80
C GLY A 46 -2.89 2.55 12.83
N LEU A 47 -1.72 2.15 13.32
CA LEU A 47 -1.27 0.76 13.32
C LEU A 47 -1.59 0.02 14.63
N GLY A 48 -1.96 0.76 15.67
CA GLY A 48 -2.15 0.25 17.02
C GLY A 48 -0.84 0.00 17.78
N GLY A 49 -0.80 0.33 19.07
CA GLY A 49 0.42 0.28 19.91
C GLY A 49 1.14 -1.06 19.88
N VAL A 50 0.42 -2.19 19.78
CA VAL A 50 1.01 -3.54 19.73
C VAL A 50 1.89 -3.75 18.49
N VAL A 51 1.53 -3.15 17.36
CA VAL A 51 2.31 -3.26 16.11
C VAL A 51 3.50 -2.30 16.16
N ALA A 52 3.33 -1.14 16.79
CA ALA A 52 4.39 -0.16 16.96
C ALA A 52 5.46 -0.66 17.95
N ASP A 53 5.08 -1.32 19.03
CA ASP A 53 5.98 -1.75 20.10
C ASP A 53 6.63 -3.13 19.86
N GLY A 54 6.02 -3.97 19.01
CA GLY A 54 6.36 -5.40 18.90
C GLY A 54 7.50 -5.77 17.96
N SER A 55 8.01 -4.86 17.14
CA SER A 55 9.01 -5.24 16.13
C SER A 55 10.42 -4.88 16.53
N ALA A 56 11.15 -5.84 17.12
CA ALA A 56 12.60 -5.80 17.18
C ALA A 56 13.24 -5.91 15.78
N GLU A 57 12.46 -6.27 14.78
CA GLU A 57 12.84 -6.37 13.37
C GLU A 57 12.39 -5.12 12.57
N ARG A 58 12.82 -5.04 11.34
CA ARG A 58 12.43 -3.99 10.39
C ARG A 58 10.92 -3.96 10.21
N PHE A 59 10.31 -2.80 10.36
CA PHE A 59 8.87 -2.62 10.21
C PHE A 59 8.42 -2.75 8.75
N LEU A 60 9.16 -2.12 7.85
CA LEU A 60 8.94 -2.15 6.41
C LEU A 60 10.18 -2.72 5.72
N ASN A 61 10.04 -3.81 4.98
CA ASN A 61 11.14 -4.39 4.22
C ASN A 61 11.57 -3.48 3.07
N ARG A 62 12.79 -3.66 2.57
CA ARG A 62 13.32 -2.89 1.43
C ARG A 62 12.53 -3.08 0.13
N ASP A 63 11.88 -4.22 -0.02
CA ASP A 63 11.00 -4.52 -1.15
C ASP A 63 9.61 -3.90 -1.02
N GLY A 64 9.37 -3.17 0.07
CA GLY A 64 8.10 -2.51 0.38
C GLY A 64 7.04 -3.41 1.00
N SER A 65 7.36 -4.65 1.34
CA SER A 65 6.45 -5.53 2.08
C SER A 65 6.50 -5.20 3.58
N PHE A 66 5.35 -5.27 4.25
CA PHE A 66 5.31 -5.17 5.71
C PHE A 66 5.76 -6.49 6.34
N ASN A 67 6.56 -6.40 7.40
CA ASN A 67 6.97 -7.57 8.19
C ASN A 67 5.85 -8.00 9.15
N VAL A 68 4.68 -8.28 8.60
CA VAL A 68 3.48 -8.70 9.34
C VAL A 68 2.99 -10.04 8.82
N ARG A 69 2.98 -11.05 9.66
CA ARG A 69 2.39 -12.36 9.36
C ARG A 69 0.95 -12.40 9.85
N ARG A 70 0.01 -12.54 8.92
CA ARG A 70 -1.40 -12.74 9.25
C ARG A 70 -1.64 -14.23 9.51
N GLN A 71 -2.16 -14.56 10.70
CA GLN A 71 -2.52 -15.93 11.07
C GLN A 71 -4.05 -16.10 11.03
N HIS A 72 -4.52 -17.34 10.81
CA HIS A 72 -5.94 -17.72 10.86
C HIS A 72 -6.86 -17.01 9.84
N ILE A 73 -6.31 -16.60 8.71
CA ILE A 73 -7.11 -16.12 7.58
C ILE A 73 -7.66 -17.32 6.81
N GLY A 74 -8.67 -18.00 7.30
CA GLY A 74 -9.25 -19.18 6.63
C GLY A 74 -9.45 -19.00 5.12
N LEU A 75 -10.19 -19.88 4.46
CA LEU A 75 -10.47 -19.84 3.00
C LEU A 75 -11.07 -18.49 2.52
N GLN A 76 -11.67 -17.71 3.42
CA GLN A 76 -12.18 -16.36 3.15
C GLN A 76 -11.07 -15.34 2.79
N GLY A 77 -9.82 -15.61 3.15
CA GLY A 77 -8.67 -14.79 2.80
C GLY A 77 -8.06 -15.07 1.42
N VAL A 78 -8.50 -16.14 0.74
CA VAL A 78 -8.00 -16.50 -0.58
C VAL A 78 -8.71 -15.65 -1.64
N ASN A 79 -8.05 -14.61 -2.10
CA ASN A 79 -8.49 -13.83 -3.24
C ASN A 79 -7.96 -14.48 -4.53
N LEU A 80 -8.68 -15.51 -5.02
CA LEU A 80 -8.29 -16.26 -6.22
C LEU A 80 -8.00 -15.34 -7.42
N TYR A 81 -8.84 -14.32 -7.61
CA TYR A 81 -8.64 -13.36 -8.69
C TYR A 81 -7.33 -12.57 -8.50
N GLY A 82 -7.10 -12.05 -7.31
CA GLY A 82 -5.87 -11.33 -6.98
C GLY A 82 -4.62 -12.19 -7.14
N GLU A 83 -4.70 -13.47 -6.74
CA GLU A 83 -3.61 -14.45 -6.91
C GLU A 83 -3.33 -14.72 -8.39
N LEU A 84 -4.36 -14.97 -9.18
CA LEU A 84 -4.21 -15.16 -10.62
C LEU A 84 -3.61 -13.96 -11.33
N LEU A 85 -3.84 -12.74 -10.83
CA LEU A 85 -3.23 -11.53 -11.36
C LEU A 85 -1.76 -11.35 -10.98
N THR A 86 -1.30 -11.93 -9.85
CA THR A 86 0.04 -11.70 -9.29
C THR A 86 1.03 -12.82 -9.53
N VAL A 87 0.55 -14.05 -9.71
CA VAL A 87 1.39 -15.22 -9.95
C VAL A 87 2.27 -15.05 -11.20
N GLY A 88 3.47 -15.64 -11.24
CA GLY A 88 4.36 -15.58 -12.42
C GLY A 88 3.72 -16.18 -13.67
N TRP A 89 4.11 -15.67 -14.85
CA TRP A 89 3.52 -16.07 -16.15
C TRP A 89 3.52 -17.59 -16.39
N GLY A 90 4.64 -18.28 -16.10
CA GLY A 90 4.71 -19.74 -16.28
C GLY A 90 3.69 -20.49 -15.42
N ARG A 91 3.58 -20.13 -14.13
CA ARG A 91 2.59 -20.73 -13.22
C ARG A 91 1.16 -20.40 -13.65
N PHE A 92 0.92 -19.19 -14.16
CA PHE A 92 -0.39 -18.80 -14.67
C PHE A 92 -0.83 -19.72 -15.82
N PHE A 93 0.01 -19.92 -16.85
CA PHE A 93 -0.32 -20.79 -17.97
C PHE A 93 -0.48 -22.26 -17.55
N VAL A 94 0.34 -22.73 -16.61
CA VAL A 94 0.18 -24.07 -16.05
C VAL A 94 -1.17 -24.23 -15.35
N LEU A 95 -1.56 -23.26 -14.50
CA LEU A 95 -2.85 -23.27 -13.82
C LEU A 95 -4.03 -23.25 -14.81
N MET A 96 -3.94 -22.41 -15.84
CA MET A 96 -4.95 -22.34 -16.89
C MET A 96 -5.04 -23.65 -17.67
N GLY A 97 -3.90 -24.27 -18.02
CA GLY A 97 -3.85 -25.57 -18.70
C GLY A 97 -4.42 -26.69 -17.85
N VAL A 98 -4.05 -26.74 -16.56
CA VAL A 98 -4.60 -27.73 -15.62
C VAL A 98 -6.11 -27.56 -15.46
N ALA A 99 -6.60 -26.32 -15.30
CA ALA A 99 -8.04 -26.05 -15.20
C ALA A 99 -8.78 -26.51 -16.47
N TYR A 100 -8.24 -26.19 -17.65
CA TYR A 100 -8.79 -26.62 -18.93
C TYR A 100 -8.86 -28.14 -19.06
N LEU A 101 -7.74 -28.83 -18.80
CA LEU A 101 -7.69 -30.28 -18.90
C LEU A 101 -8.60 -30.99 -17.87
N SER A 102 -8.65 -30.45 -16.63
CA SER A 102 -9.51 -31.01 -15.57
C SER A 102 -10.99 -30.87 -15.91
N LEU A 103 -11.39 -29.73 -16.49
CA LEU A 103 -12.77 -29.48 -16.88
C LEU A 103 -13.20 -30.43 -18.03
N ASN A 104 -12.35 -30.57 -19.06
CA ASN A 104 -12.62 -31.50 -20.14
C ASN A 104 -12.65 -32.96 -19.63
N ALA A 105 -11.78 -33.35 -18.69
CA ALA A 105 -11.80 -34.67 -18.07
C ALA A 105 -13.09 -34.92 -17.26
N ALA A 106 -13.62 -33.88 -16.59
CA ALA A 106 -14.88 -33.96 -15.86
C ALA A 106 -16.07 -34.20 -16.84
N PHE A 107 -16.15 -33.47 -17.94
CA PHE A 107 -17.16 -33.70 -18.96
C PHE A 107 -17.00 -35.09 -19.62
N ALA A 108 -15.77 -35.50 -19.91
CA ALA A 108 -15.49 -36.86 -20.43
C ALA A 108 -15.99 -37.95 -19.48
N ALA A 109 -15.80 -37.76 -18.17
CA ALA A 109 -16.34 -38.69 -17.17
C ALA A 109 -17.87 -38.74 -17.21
N VAL A 110 -18.55 -37.60 -17.32
CA VAL A 110 -20.00 -37.52 -17.45
C VAL A 110 -20.48 -38.28 -18.71
N TYR A 111 -19.86 -38.03 -19.88
CA TYR A 111 -20.19 -38.78 -21.10
C TYR A 111 -19.94 -40.28 -20.97
N SER A 112 -18.85 -40.68 -20.34
CA SER A 112 -18.54 -42.08 -20.09
C SER A 112 -19.59 -42.78 -19.24
N VAL A 113 -20.16 -42.09 -18.23
CA VAL A 113 -21.24 -42.60 -17.36
C VAL A 113 -22.58 -42.70 -18.09
N LEU A 114 -22.86 -41.81 -19.05
CA LEU A 114 -24.09 -41.88 -19.87
C LEU A 114 -24.14 -43.11 -20.76
N GLY A 115 -23.07 -43.85 -20.93
CA GLY A 115 -22.99 -45.12 -21.65
C GLY A 115 -22.62 -44.99 -23.12
N PRO A 116 -22.40 -46.16 -23.81
CA PRO A 116 -21.89 -46.19 -25.18
C PRO A 116 -22.87 -45.64 -26.23
N SER A 117 -24.16 -45.61 -25.95
CA SER A 117 -25.19 -45.09 -26.85
C SER A 117 -25.35 -43.59 -26.80
N ALA A 118 -24.70 -42.89 -25.85
CA ALA A 118 -24.84 -41.44 -25.64
C ALA A 118 -24.22 -40.64 -26.78
N LEU A 119 -23.07 -41.04 -27.26
CA LEU A 119 -22.35 -40.46 -28.39
C LEU A 119 -22.22 -41.43 -29.54
N SER A 120 -22.00 -40.94 -30.77
CA SER A 120 -21.75 -41.79 -31.94
C SER A 120 -20.36 -42.43 -31.87
N GLU A 121 -20.21 -43.60 -32.49
CA GLU A 121 -18.93 -44.28 -32.73
C GLU A 121 -18.03 -44.45 -31.49
N MET A 122 -18.66 -44.76 -30.34
CA MET A 122 -17.94 -44.95 -29.08
C MET A 122 -17.37 -46.34 -28.91
N PRO A 123 -16.12 -46.48 -28.46
CA PRO A 123 -15.59 -47.74 -27.97
C PRO A 123 -16.46 -48.34 -26.86
N SER A 124 -16.52 -49.68 -26.75
CA SER A 124 -17.43 -50.33 -25.84
C SER A 124 -17.15 -50.06 -24.35
N ALA A 125 -15.91 -49.94 -23.94
CA ALA A 125 -15.54 -49.72 -22.54
C ALA A 125 -14.08 -49.28 -22.37
N GLY A 126 -13.71 -48.98 -21.13
CA GLY A 126 -12.32 -48.78 -20.70
C GLY A 126 -11.73 -47.41 -21.02
N LEU A 127 -10.41 -47.36 -21.04
CA LEU A 127 -9.64 -46.15 -21.25
C LEU A 127 -9.88 -45.52 -22.64
N GLU A 128 -10.07 -46.37 -23.67
CA GLU A 128 -10.32 -45.87 -25.04
C GLU A 128 -11.61 -45.06 -25.12
N ARG A 129 -12.69 -45.54 -24.44
CA ARG A 129 -13.92 -44.74 -24.35
C ARG A 129 -13.71 -43.40 -23.64
N PHE A 130 -13.02 -43.45 -22.50
CA PHE A 130 -12.73 -42.18 -21.77
C PHE A 130 -11.94 -41.20 -22.63
N LEU A 131 -10.92 -41.66 -23.34
CA LEU A 131 -10.14 -40.83 -24.23
C LEU A 131 -10.97 -40.27 -25.41
N ALA A 132 -11.85 -41.10 -26.01
CA ALA A 132 -12.76 -40.66 -27.05
C ALA A 132 -13.72 -39.55 -26.53
N CYS A 133 -14.29 -39.74 -25.33
CA CYS A 133 -15.10 -38.73 -24.65
C CYS A 133 -14.28 -37.48 -24.32
N PHE A 134 -13.04 -37.63 -23.89
CA PHE A 134 -12.16 -36.51 -23.56
C PHE A 134 -11.84 -35.68 -24.81
N PHE A 135 -11.45 -36.30 -25.89
CA PHE A 135 -11.20 -35.56 -27.13
C PHE A 135 -12.48 -34.98 -27.75
N PHE A 136 -13.63 -35.61 -27.57
CA PHE A 136 -14.92 -35.04 -27.91
C PHE A 136 -15.21 -33.79 -27.08
N SER A 137 -14.98 -33.83 -25.77
CA SER A 137 -15.11 -32.67 -24.87
C SER A 137 -14.18 -31.54 -25.32
N VAL A 138 -12.90 -31.83 -25.59
CA VAL A 138 -11.92 -30.83 -26.07
C VAL A 138 -12.41 -30.12 -27.34
N GLN A 139 -12.98 -30.91 -28.29
CA GLN A 139 -13.51 -30.37 -29.57
C GLN A 139 -14.77 -29.53 -29.36
N THR A 140 -15.62 -29.94 -28.42
CA THR A 140 -16.86 -29.24 -28.08
C THR A 140 -16.54 -27.96 -27.32
N PHE A 141 -15.72 -28.03 -26.29
CA PHE A 141 -15.30 -26.89 -25.48
C PHE A 141 -14.50 -25.86 -26.29
N GLY A 142 -13.62 -26.34 -27.18
CA GLY A 142 -12.85 -25.50 -28.11
C GLY A 142 -13.65 -25.03 -29.34
N THR A 143 -14.93 -25.37 -29.46
CA THR A 143 -15.81 -25.06 -30.61
C THR A 143 -15.24 -25.53 -31.96
N ILE A 144 -14.45 -26.63 -31.98
CA ILE A 144 -13.83 -27.21 -33.19
C ILE A 144 -14.86 -28.00 -33.99
N GLY A 145 -15.53 -29.00 -33.34
CA GLY A 145 -16.65 -29.74 -33.88
C GLY A 145 -16.36 -30.49 -35.22
N PHE A 146 -15.38 -31.38 -35.27
CA PHE A 146 -15.08 -32.13 -36.49
C PHE A 146 -16.26 -32.94 -37.03
N GLY A 147 -17.30 -33.26 -36.20
CA GLY A 147 -18.52 -33.92 -36.63
C GLY A 147 -18.40 -35.45 -36.70
N HIS A 148 -17.27 -36.06 -36.38
CA HIS A 148 -17.10 -37.51 -36.33
C HIS A 148 -17.84 -38.11 -35.11
N ILE A 149 -17.62 -37.53 -33.92
CA ILE A 149 -18.35 -37.87 -32.70
C ILE A 149 -19.40 -36.81 -32.46
N TYR A 150 -20.66 -37.21 -32.24
CA TYR A 150 -21.79 -36.32 -31.95
C TYR A 150 -22.75 -36.93 -30.94
N PRO A 151 -23.54 -36.11 -30.19
CA PRO A 151 -24.50 -36.62 -29.21
C PRO A 151 -25.71 -37.21 -29.89
N ARG A 152 -26.08 -38.44 -29.43
CA ARG A 152 -27.24 -39.19 -29.97
C ARG A 152 -28.47 -39.15 -29.05
N THR A 153 -28.25 -39.01 -27.75
CA THR A 153 -29.33 -38.98 -26.76
C THR A 153 -29.65 -37.59 -26.29
N THR A 154 -30.87 -37.36 -25.79
CA THR A 154 -31.28 -36.10 -25.19
C THR A 154 -30.40 -35.73 -23.99
N ALA A 155 -30.03 -36.74 -23.16
CA ALA A 155 -29.13 -36.48 -22.04
C ALA A 155 -27.76 -36.01 -22.49
N ALA A 156 -27.17 -36.62 -23.53
CA ALA A 156 -25.91 -36.15 -24.09
C ALA A 156 -26.01 -34.75 -24.68
N ASN A 157 -27.10 -34.42 -25.38
CA ASN A 157 -27.34 -33.08 -25.90
C ASN A 157 -27.46 -32.01 -24.80
N LEU A 158 -28.09 -32.35 -23.64
CA LEU A 158 -28.12 -31.42 -22.51
C LEU A 158 -26.72 -31.18 -21.92
N VAL A 159 -25.91 -32.24 -21.80
CA VAL A 159 -24.53 -32.11 -21.31
C VAL A 159 -23.71 -31.25 -22.28
N VAL A 160 -23.81 -31.47 -23.61
CA VAL A 160 -23.16 -30.64 -24.63
C VAL A 160 -23.60 -29.18 -24.51
N THR A 161 -24.89 -28.90 -24.27
CA THR A 161 -25.39 -27.54 -24.11
C THR A 161 -24.75 -26.86 -22.91
N VAL A 162 -24.65 -27.57 -21.76
CA VAL A 162 -23.97 -27.05 -20.56
C VAL A 162 -22.48 -26.85 -20.81
N GLU A 163 -21.83 -27.82 -21.44
CA GLU A 163 -20.41 -27.78 -21.77
C GLU A 163 -20.08 -26.61 -22.68
N ALA A 164 -20.85 -26.41 -23.75
CA ALA A 164 -20.66 -25.31 -24.69
C ALA A 164 -20.79 -23.95 -23.98
N PHE A 165 -21.79 -23.82 -23.08
CA PHE A 165 -21.97 -22.60 -22.28
C PHE A 165 -20.81 -22.36 -21.34
N VAL A 166 -20.34 -23.39 -20.61
CA VAL A 166 -19.17 -23.33 -19.72
C VAL A 166 -17.91 -23.01 -20.52
N GLY A 167 -17.75 -23.59 -21.71
CA GLY A 167 -16.64 -23.30 -22.62
C GLY A 167 -16.59 -21.84 -23.03
N LEU A 168 -17.72 -21.29 -23.47
CA LEU A 168 -17.83 -19.88 -23.86
C LEU A 168 -17.49 -18.96 -22.67
N LEU A 169 -18.03 -19.21 -21.49
CA LEU A 169 -17.70 -18.46 -20.28
C LEU A 169 -16.23 -18.62 -19.88
N GLY A 170 -15.68 -19.82 -20.02
CA GLY A 170 -14.28 -20.11 -19.71
C GLY A 170 -13.32 -19.29 -20.56
N VAL A 171 -13.56 -19.25 -21.88
CA VAL A 171 -12.77 -18.41 -22.81
C VAL A 171 -12.91 -16.91 -22.47
N ALA A 172 -14.12 -16.44 -22.20
CA ALA A 172 -14.35 -15.05 -21.83
C ALA A 172 -13.63 -14.67 -20.53
N LEU A 173 -13.70 -15.51 -19.48
CA LEU A 173 -13.00 -15.30 -18.23
C LEU A 173 -11.48 -15.34 -18.39
N ALA A 174 -10.96 -16.32 -19.13
CA ALA A 174 -9.53 -16.44 -19.40
C ALA A 174 -9.00 -15.20 -20.12
N THR A 175 -9.72 -14.73 -21.14
CA THR A 175 -9.37 -13.51 -21.90
C THR A 175 -9.43 -12.29 -20.98
N GLY A 176 -10.46 -12.16 -20.14
CA GLY A 176 -10.59 -11.06 -19.17
C GLY A 176 -9.44 -11.02 -18.17
N ILE A 177 -9.06 -12.17 -17.60
CA ILE A 177 -7.92 -12.27 -16.68
C ILE A 177 -6.61 -11.93 -17.41
N LEU A 178 -6.42 -12.46 -18.60
CA LEU A 178 -5.24 -12.19 -19.42
C LEU A 178 -5.10 -10.69 -19.72
N PHE A 179 -6.19 -10.04 -20.14
CA PHE A 179 -6.23 -8.59 -20.36
C PHE A 179 -5.92 -7.82 -19.09
N ALA A 180 -6.55 -8.17 -17.96
CA ALA A 180 -6.30 -7.53 -16.68
C ALA A 180 -4.83 -7.65 -16.23
N ARG A 181 -4.16 -8.78 -16.55
CA ARG A 181 -2.73 -8.96 -16.28
C ARG A 181 -1.85 -8.08 -17.15
N PHE A 182 -2.14 -7.97 -18.45
CA PHE A 182 -1.41 -7.10 -19.37
C PHE A 182 -1.58 -5.62 -19.04
N SER A 183 -2.78 -5.24 -18.60
CA SER A 183 -3.09 -3.85 -18.21
C SER A 183 -2.51 -3.45 -16.86
N ARG A 184 -1.96 -4.41 -16.10
CA ARG A 184 -1.38 -4.11 -14.79
C ARG A 184 -0.03 -3.42 -14.94
N PRO A 185 0.14 -2.21 -14.38
CA PRO A 185 1.42 -1.51 -14.42
C PRO A 185 2.47 -2.34 -13.68
N SER A 186 3.52 -2.75 -14.38
CA SER A 186 4.67 -3.41 -13.78
C SER A 186 5.82 -2.41 -13.68
N HIS A 187 5.81 -1.61 -12.62
CA HIS A 187 6.87 -0.63 -12.42
C HIS A 187 7.76 -1.02 -11.26
N ARG A 188 9.04 -0.83 -11.45
CA ARG A 188 10.05 -1.04 -10.43
C ARG A 188 10.76 0.28 -10.16
N VAL A 189 10.34 0.97 -9.12
CA VAL A 189 11.13 2.07 -8.57
C VAL A 189 12.28 1.47 -7.78
N LEU A 190 13.50 1.87 -8.12
CA LEU A 190 14.71 1.43 -7.43
C LEU A 190 15.13 2.50 -6.44
N PHE A 191 15.39 2.08 -5.20
CA PHE A 191 15.92 2.90 -4.13
C PHE A 191 17.42 2.65 -3.95
N SER A 192 18.17 3.67 -3.57
CA SER A 192 19.56 3.47 -3.12
C SER A 192 19.61 2.52 -1.92
N GLN A 193 20.68 1.72 -1.83
CA GLN A 193 20.83 0.79 -0.70
C GLN A 193 21.15 1.49 0.62
N VAL A 194 21.65 2.71 0.54
CA VAL A 194 21.99 3.55 1.69
C VAL A 194 21.29 4.91 1.56
N ALA A 195 21.05 5.55 2.70
CA ALA A 195 20.78 6.97 2.76
C ALA A 195 22.00 7.67 3.37
N VAL A 196 22.26 8.91 2.99
CA VAL A 196 23.44 9.66 3.44
C VAL A 196 23.02 10.86 4.27
N ILE A 197 23.84 11.21 5.27
CA ILE A 197 23.74 12.47 6.01
C ILE A 197 25.00 13.26 5.69
N ALA A 198 24.79 14.39 4.99
CA ALA A 198 25.90 15.16 4.42
C ALA A 198 25.59 16.66 4.41
N PRO A 199 26.63 17.51 4.21
CA PRO A 199 26.44 18.94 3.99
C PRO A 199 25.54 19.23 2.79
N PHE A 200 24.57 20.12 2.97
CA PHE A 200 23.63 20.54 1.95
C PHE A 200 23.20 21.98 2.16
N GLN A 201 23.42 22.85 1.18
CA GLN A 201 23.00 24.28 1.18
C GLN A 201 23.32 25.05 2.48
N GLY A 202 24.55 24.90 3.00
CA GLY A 202 25.00 25.58 4.23
C GLY A 202 24.55 24.92 5.54
N GLY A 203 23.79 23.82 5.48
CA GLY A 203 23.40 22.98 6.62
C GLY A 203 23.74 21.53 6.38
N THR A 204 23.00 20.65 7.03
CA THR A 204 23.09 19.19 6.88
C THR A 204 21.74 18.64 6.43
N ALA A 205 21.74 17.61 5.59
CA ALA A 205 20.52 16.95 5.16
C ALA A 205 20.67 15.43 5.14
N LEU A 206 19.56 14.77 5.35
CA LEU A 206 19.37 13.34 5.04
C LEU A 206 18.94 13.23 3.58
N MET A 207 19.60 12.35 2.83
CA MET A 207 19.35 12.18 1.40
C MET A 207 19.36 10.71 1.02
N PHE A 208 18.47 10.33 0.11
CA PHE A 208 18.50 9.04 -0.58
C PHE A 208 18.12 9.22 -2.04
N ARG A 209 18.46 8.25 -2.86
CA ARG A 209 18.17 8.31 -4.30
C ARG A 209 17.13 7.30 -4.71
N VAL A 210 16.35 7.72 -5.71
CA VAL A 210 15.40 6.86 -6.40
C VAL A 210 15.58 6.99 -7.90
N THR A 211 15.35 5.90 -8.63
CA THR A 211 15.36 5.90 -10.09
C THR A 211 14.30 4.94 -10.62
N ASN A 212 13.90 5.16 -11.85
CA ASN A 212 13.02 4.23 -12.55
C ASN A 212 13.81 3.00 -13.01
N GLY A 213 13.38 1.82 -12.63
CA GLY A 213 13.96 0.55 -13.05
C GLY A 213 13.42 0.01 -14.37
N HIS A 214 12.49 0.71 -15.02
CA HIS A 214 11.89 0.36 -16.30
C HIS A 214 12.18 1.41 -17.38
N ARG A 215 11.89 1.06 -18.63
CA ARG A 215 12.06 1.97 -19.77
C ARG A 215 10.89 2.93 -19.99
N THR A 216 9.74 2.65 -19.36
CA THR A 216 8.58 3.56 -19.38
C THR A 216 8.85 4.78 -18.52
N GLN A 217 8.19 5.89 -18.82
CA GLN A 217 8.37 7.12 -18.07
C GLN A 217 7.42 7.16 -16.87
N LEU A 218 7.91 7.72 -15.77
CA LEU A 218 7.11 8.03 -14.60
C LEU A 218 6.94 9.55 -14.53
N ILE A 219 5.74 9.97 -14.26
CA ILE A 219 5.40 11.38 -14.06
C ILE A 219 4.77 11.57 -12.70
N ASP A 220 4.82 12.79 -12.22
CA ASP A 220 4.13 13.20 -11.01
C ASP A 220 4.52 12.39 -9.77
N LEU A 221 5.82 12.24 -9.53
CA LEU A 221 6.31 11.54 -8.35
C LEU A 221 6.11 12.39 -7.11
N SER A 222 5.53 11.78 -6.07
CA SER A 222 5.50 12.33 -4.72
C SER A 222 6.17 11.38 -3.74
N ALA A 223 6.89 11.96 -2.78
CA ALA A 223 7.57 11.23 -1.71
C ALA A 223 7.03 11.67 -0.35
N GLU A 224 6.80 10.70 0.51
CA GLU A 224 6.53 10.88 1.93
C GLU A 224 7.55 10.07 2.71
N VAL A 225 8.18 10.68 3.69
CA VAL A 225 9.18 10.04 4.54
C VAL A 225 8.78 10.22 5.98
N THR A 226 8.74 9.12 6.70
CA THR A 226 8.45 9.10 8.13
C THR A 226 9.65 8.53 8.88
N PHE A 227 10.14 9.27 9.85
CA PHE A 227 11.16 8.81 10.78
C PHE A 227 10.48 8.12 11.96
N SER A 228 10.95 6.93 12.30
CA SER A 228 10.44 6.14 13.41
C SER A 228 11.59 5.73 14.31
N HIS A 229 11.42 5.89 15.63
CA HIS A 229 12.37 5.44 16.63
C HIS A 229 11.68 5.16 17.97
N PHE A 230 12.37 4.49 18.89
CA PHE A 230 11.87 4.29 20.23
C PHE A 230 12.24 5.46 21.13
N GLU A 231 11.27 5.92 21.91
CA GLU A 231 11.45 6.92 22.96
C GLU A 231 11.07 6.36 24.33
N ASP A 232 11.74 6.82 25.37
CA ASP A 232 11.39 6.47 26.76
C ASP A 232 10.20 7.30 27.24
N LEU A 233 9.13 6.66 27.64
CA LEU A 233 7.90 7.31 28.13
C LEU A 233 8.16 8.22 29.35
N ALA A 234 9.22 7.95 30.10
CA ALA A 234 9.57 8.73 31.29
C ALA A 234 10.07 10.15 31.00
N LEU A 235 10.46 10.43 29.75
CA LEU A 235 11.00 11.75 29.34
C LEU A 235 9.91 12.72 28.85
N HIS A 236 8.70 12.23 28.62
CA HIS A 236 7.59 13.08 28.21
C HIS A 236 6.58 13.22 29.35
N PRO A 237 6.51 14.40 30.04
CA PRO A 237 5.47 14.64 31.01
C PRO A 237 4.11 14.63 30.32
N VAL A 238 3.23 13.76 30.75
CA VAL A 238 1.83 13.76 30.29
C VAL A 238 1.21 15.07 30.78
N PRO A 239 0.75 15.99 29.89
CA PRO A 239 0.12 17.22 30.32
C PRO A 239 -1.11 16.89 31.20
N GLY A 240 -1.12 17.35 32.45
CA GLY A 240 -2.24 17.18 33.38
C GLY A 240 -2.06 16.16 34.51
N LEU A 241 -0.92 15.47 34.59
CA LEU A 241 -0.57 14.71 35.79
C LEU A 241 0.37 15.53 36.68
N ASP A 242 -0.16 16.06 37.79
CA ASP A 242 0.65 16.71 38.79
C ASP A 242 1.70 15.73 39.34
N SER A 243 2.95 16.17 39.33
CA SER A 243 4.13 15.42 39.81
C SER A 243 4.13 15.10 41.32
N THR A 244 3.04 15.44 42.00
CA THR A 244 2.86 15.26 43.45
C THR A 244 1.97 14.09 43.87
N SER A 245 1.30 13.40 42.90
CA SER A 245 0.55 12.21 43.28
C SER A 245 1.47 11.00 43.40
N ALA A 246 1.66 10.51 44.61
CA ALA A 246 2.49 9.36 44.96
C ALA A 246 2.01 7.98 44.43
N GLN A 247 1.20 7.98 43.39
CA GLN A 247 0.69 6.78 42.72
C GLN A 247 1.06 6.77 41.22
N ARG A 248 2.35 6.87 40.93
CA ARG A 248 2.88 6.43 39.65
C ARG A 248 2.77 4.90 39.63
N PRO A 249 2.06 4.31 38.65
CA PRO A 249 2.10 2.86 38.50
C PRO A 249 3.56 2.46 38.27
N THR A 250 4.07 1.58 39.11
CA THR A 250 5.47 1.09 39.11
C THR A 250 5.86 0.42 37.77
N SER A 251 4.91 0.22 36.87
CA SER A 251 5.08 -0.35 35.53
C SER A 251 5.44 0.66 34.45
N ALA A 252 5.40 1.97 34.71
CA ALA A 252 5.70 3.00 33.72
C ALA A 252 7.19 3.38 33.64
N GLN A 253 8.02 2.89 34.57
CA GLN A 253 9.46 3.09 34.50
C GLN A 253 10.06 2.10 33.51
N GLY A 254 10.51 2.61 32.37
CA GLY A 254 11.25 1.85 31.37
C GLY A 254 10.42 1.34 30.16
N GLN A 255 9.17 1.78 30.00
CA GLN A 255 8.42 1.44 28.80
C GLN A 255 8.88 2.34 27.64
N ARG A 256 9.53 1.73 26.66
CA ARG A 256 9.91 2.38 25.38
C ARG A 256 8.75 2.27 24.41
N VAL A 257 8.39 3.39 23.78
CA VAL A 257 7.30 3.46 22.80
C VAL A 257 7.86 3.92 21.47
N ARG A 258 7.48 3.28 20.39
CA ARG A 258 7.86 3.71 19.04
C ARG A 258 7.03 4.92 18.64
N ARG A 259 7.71 5.98 18.21
CA ARG A 259 7.12 7.22 17.71
C ARG A 259 7.40 7.39 16.23
N PHE A 260 6.52 8.15 15.56
CA PHE A 260 6.55 8.36 14.14
C PHE A 260 6.49 9.85 13.82
N TYR A 261 7.48 10.36 13.11
CA TYR A 261 7.61 11.77 12.79
C TYR A 261 7.68 11.96 11.28
N PRO A 262 6.72 12.67 10.66
CA PRO A 262 6.81 13.01 9.25
C PRO A 262 8.00 13.95 9.02
N LEU A 263 8.82 13.67 8.02
CA LEU A 263 9.96 14.49 7.66
C LEU A 263 9.57 15.50 6.58
N ALA A 264 9.80 16.78 6.85
CA ALA A 264 9.63 17.83 5.85
C ALA A 264 10.72 17.70 4.78
N LEU A 265 10.34 17.46 3.54
CA LEU A 265 11.26 17.32 2.41
C LEU A 265 11.50 18.67 1.75
N GLU A 266 12.73 18.92 1.25
CA GLU A 266 13.04 20.10 0.42
C GLU A 266 12.07 20.19 -0.77
N ARG A 267 11.80 19.03 -1.36
CA ARG A 267 10.83 18.87 -2.44
C ARG A 267 10.10 17.54 -2.22
N SER A 268 8.80 17.62 -2.01
CA SER A 268 7.96 16.43 -1.80
C SER A 268 7.37 15.88 -3.11
N ARG A 269 7.42 16.66 -4.22
CA ARG A 269 6.85 16.28 -5.52
C ARG A 269 7.76 16.71 -6.67
N VAL A 270 7.84 15.86 -7.69
CA VAL A 270 8.56 16.10 -8.95
C VAL A 270 7.64 15.73 -10.11
N THR A 271 7.32 16.68 -10.96
CA THR A 271 6.42 16.44 -12.10
C THR A 271 7.09 15.60 -13.19
N PHE A 272 8.35 15.89 -13.52
CA PHE A 272 9.11 15.16 -14.52
C PHE A 272 10.19 14.31 -13.86
N PHE A 273 10.24 13.03 -14.21
CA PHE A 273 11.21 12.09 -13.66
C PHE A 273 11.98 11.37 -14.78
N PRO A 274 12.84 12.09 -15.51
CA PRO A 274 13.53 11.52 -16.67
C PRO A 274 14.66 10.57 -16.29
N THR A 275 15.25 10.70 -15.09
CA THR A 275 16.48 9.96 -14.73
C THR A 275 16.46 9.43 -13.30
N SER A 276 16.78 10.26 -12.34
CA SER A 276 16.80 9.94 -10.91
C SER A 276 16.41 11.17 -10.10
N TRP A 277 15.94 10.92 -8.90
CA TRP A 277 15.64 11.96 -7.91
C TRP A 277 16.40 11.68 -6.63
N THR A 278 17.11 12.68 -6.13
CA THR A 278 17.63 12.67 -4.76
C THR A 278 16.58 13.33 -3.88
N VAL A 279 15.94 12.54 -3.04
CA VAL A 279 15.01 13.03 -2.02
C VAL A 279 15.83 13.56 -0.87
N VAL A 280 15.52 14.80 -0.43
CA VAL A 280 16.30 15.54 0.56
C VAL A 280 15.40 15.96 1.70
N HIS A 281 15.78 15.66 2.93
CA HIS A 281 15.22 16.22 4.13
C HIS A 281 16.28 17.10 4.81
N PRO A 282 16.14 18.44 4.78
CA PRO A 282 17.04 19.35 5.51
C PRO A 282 16.90 19.13 7.02
N ILE A 283 18.01 18.91 7.72
CA ILE A 283 18.03 18.73 9.16
C ILE A 283 18.13 20.10 9.81
N THR A 284 16.99 20.64 10.19
CA THR A 284 16.84 21.90 10.91
C THR A 284 16.66 21.66 12.41
N SER A 285 16.60 22.71 13.22
CA SER A 285 16.35 22.60 14.66
C SER A 285 14.98 21.98 15.01
N SER A 286 14.03 22.01 14.08
CA SER A 286 12.70 21.36 14.21
C SER A 286 12.68 19.92 13.72
N SER A 287 13.76 19.44 13.09
CA SER A 287 13.85 18.06 12.61
C SER A 287 14.01 17.07 13.76
N PRO A 288 13.32 15.93 13.76
CA PRO A 288 13.54 14.86 14.74
C PRO A 288 14.94 14.24 14.65
N LEU A 289 15.67 14.48 13.54
CA LEU A 289 17.06 14.07 13.35
C LEU A 289 18.06 15.10 13.90
N TRP A 290 17.58 16.21 14.45
CA TRP A 290 18.44 17.25 15.01
C TRP A 290 19.27 16.72 16.19
N LYS A 291 20.58 16.94 16.17
CA LYS A 291 21.54 16.46 17.19
C LYS A 291 21.60 14.94 17.35
N GLN A 292 20.92 14.17 16.51
CA GLN A 292 21.06 12.71 16.51
C GLN A 292 22.46 12.29 16.04
N THR A 293 22.92 11.18 16.55
CA THR A 293 24.15 10.52 16.14
C THR A 293 23.85 9.11 15.64
N LEU A 294 24.78 8.48 14.93
CA LEU A 294 24.60 7.08 14.52
C LEU A 294 24.37 6.16 15.73
N ALA A 295 25.04 6.43 16.84
CA ALA A 295 24.92 5.64 18.06
C ALA A 295 23.52 5.77 18.68
N THR A 296 22.97 7.00 18.77
CA THR A 296 21.61 7.21 19.29
C THR A 296 20.56 6.60 18.36
N LEU A 297 20.69 6.79 17.06
CA LEU A 297 19.77 6.20 16.09
C LEU A 297 19.78 4.66 16.13
N ALA A 298 20.94 4.06 16.33
CA ALA A 298 21.07 2.61 16.49
C ALA A 298 20.49 2.11 17.82
N ALA A 299 20.72 2.83 18.93
CA ALA A 299 20.18 2.49 20.25
C ALA A 299 18.65 2.57 20.29
N ASP A 300 18.07 3.53 19.56
CA ASP A 300 16.63 3.76 19.50
C ASP A 300 15.95 3.00 18.36
N ASP A 301 16.65 2.05 17.75
CA ASP A 301 16.16 1.24 16.63
C ASP A 301 15.50 2.09 15.52
N ALA A 302 16.15 3.18 15.17
CA ALA A 302 15.64 4.15 14.22
C ALA A 302 15.45 3.55 12.83
N GLU A 303 14.32 3.89 12.20
CA GLU A 303 13.96 3.46 10.86
C GLU A 303 13.31 4.61 10.08
N LEU A 304 13.75 4.82 8.85
CA LEU A 304 13.11 5.72 7.90
C LEU A 304 12.14 4.92 7.04
N LEU A 305 10.89 5.27 7.05
CA LEU A 305 9.85 4.67 6.21
C LEU A 305 9.60 5.58 5.02
N VAL A 306 9.71 5.04 3.83
CA VAL A 306 9.55 5.81 2.58
C VAL A 306 8.38 5.28 1.78
N VAL A 307 7.51 6.17 1.37
CA VAL A 307 6.41 5.90 0.43
C VAL A 307 6.56 6.83 -0.76
N LEU A 308 6.60 6.27 -1.95
CA LEU A 308 6.56 7.00 -3.22
C LEU A 308 5.27 6.68 -3.95
N ARG A 309 4.67 7.71 -4.52
CA ARG A 309 3.54 7.59 -5.46
C ARG A 309 3.95 8.22 -6.77
N ALA A 310 3.58 7.60 -7.87
CA ALA A 310 3.85 8.10 -9.22
C ALA A 310 2.73 7.66 -10.17
N THR A 311 2.66 8.28 -11.33
CA THR A 311 1.81 7.84 -12.43
C THR A 311 2.70 7.33 -13.57
N ASP A 312 2.37 6.16 -14.11
CA ASP A 312 2.99 5.67 -15.33
C ASP A 312 2.40 6.36 -16.54
N ASP A 313 3.25 6.99 -17.33
CA ASP A 313 2.82 7.74 -18.52
C ASP A 313 2.15 6.84 -19.58
N ALA A 314 2.61 5.61 -19.73
CA ALA A 314 2.09 4.69 -20.76
C ALA A 314 0.72 4.09 -20.40
N SER A 315 0.54 3.66 -19.15
CA SER A 315 -0.70 3.00 -18.71
C SER A 315 -1.65 3.94 -17.95
N GLN A 316 -1.22 5.17 -17.63
CA GLN A 316 -1.92 6.12 -16.75
C GLN A 316 -2.26 5.52 -15.36
N GLY A 317 -1.63 4.40 -15.02
CA GLY A 317 -1.81 3.71 -13.75
C GLY A 317 -1.01 4.34 -12.62
N GLN A 318 -1.60 4.39 -11.42
CA GLN A 318 -0.88 4.81 -10.22
C GLN A 318 0.05 3.71 -9.73
N ILE A 319 1.25 4.14 -9.33
CA ILE A 319 2.30 3.29 -8.80
C ILE A 319 2.55 3.68 -7.35
N HIS A 320 2.67 2.68 -6.51
CA HIS A 320 3.07 2.83 -5.13
C HIS A 320 4.35 2.04 -4.90
N ALA A 321 5.43 2.71 -4.55
CA ALA A 321 6.68 2.08 -4.17
C ALA A 321 6.99 2.42 -2.71
N ARG A 322 7.47 1.45 -1.97
CA ARG A 322 7.80 1.60 -0.55
C ARG A 322 9.18 1.02 -0.29
N SER A 323 9.87 1.61 0.66
CA SER A 323 11.16 1.09 1.16
C SER A 323 11.42 1.62 2.55
N SER A 324 12.44 1.12 3.21
CA SER A 324 12.89 1.68 4.47
C SER A 324 14.42 1.67 4.60
N TYR A 325 14.92 2.48 5.53
CA TYR A 325 16.34 2.51 5.90
C TYR A 325 16.48 2.41 7.42
N LYS A 326 17.22 1.42 7.89
CA LYS A 326 17.63 1.29 9.29
C LYS A 326 18.82 2.21 9.58
N ALA A 327 19.11 2.46 10.86
CA ALA A 327 20.27 3.23 11.29
C ALA A 327 21.60 2.71 10.70
N SER A 328 21.76 1.40 10.54
CA SER A 328 22.94 0.76 9.91
C SER A 328 23.11 1.05 8.42
N GLU A 329 22.08 1.56 7.77
CA GLU A 329 22.06 1.90 6.34
C GLU A 329 22.19 3.41 6.11
N LEU A 330 22.38 4.18 7.19
CA LEU A 330 22.68 5.61 7.16
C LEU A 330 24.19 5.82 7.15
N VAL A 331 24.70 6.45 6.09
CA VAL A 331 26.12 6.77 5.95
C VAL A 331 26.34 8.25 6.21
N TRP A 332 27.12 8.56 7.24
CA TRP A 332 27.45 9.93 7.62
C TRP A 332 28.67 10.46 6.86
N ASN A 333 28.67 11.76 6.63
CA ASN A 333 29.78 12.44 5.94
C ASN A 333 30.13 11.81 4.59
N ALA A 334 29.08 11.43 3.85
CA ALA A 334 29.23 10.84 2.53
C ALA A 334 28.24 11.49 1.56
N ARG A 335 28.65 11.64 0.32
CA ARG A 335 27.78 12.09 -0.77
C ARG A 335 27.65 11.02 -1.83
N PHE A 336 26.54 11.04 -2.52
CA PHE A 336 26.36 10.14 -3.65
C PHE A 336 27.23 10.53 -4.83
N GLN A 337 27.89 9.55 -5.44
CA GLN A 337 28.64 9.75 -6.69
C GLN A 337 27.69 10.11 -7.84
N PRO A 338 28.15 10.87 -8.85
CA PRO A 338 27.38 11.13 -10.07
C PRO A 338 26.99 9.83 -10.77
N ILE A 339 25.71 9.70 -11.15
CA ILE A 339 25.20 8.56 -11.92
C ILE A 339 24.86 8.94 -13.35
N HIS A 340 24.93 10.23 -13.64
CA HIS A 340 24.63 10.77 -14.95
C HIS A 340 25.92 10.95 -15.76
N SER A 341 25.89 10.50 -17.00
CA SER A 341 26.93 10.72 -18.00
C SER A 341 26.28 11.08 -19.33
N LYS A 342 27.04 11.67 -20.26
CA LYS A 342 26.61 11.89 -21.62
C LYS A 342 27.29 10.86 -22.52
N ASP A 343 26.55 10.30 -23.47
CA ASP A 343 27.13 9.48 -24.51
C ASP A 343 27.81 10.34 -25.60
N SER A 344 28.45 9.70 -26.58
CA SER A 344 29.11 10.38 -27.69
C SER A 344 28.17 11.21 -28.57
N ALA A 345 26.86 10.92 -28.53
CA ALA A 345 25.80 11.64 -29.24
C ALA A 345 25.17 12.76 -28.41
N GLY A 346 25.64 12.96 -27.15
CA GLY A 346 25.12 13.98 -26.24
C GLY A 346 23.90 13.57 -25.44
N HIS A 347 23.40 12.33 -25.56
CA HIS A 347 22.24 11.85 -24.80
C HIS A 347 22.64 11.56 -23.34
N LEU A 348 21.75 11.88 -22.43
CA LEU A 348 21.91 11.62 -21.01
C LEU A 348 21.78 10.11 -20.74
N ARG A 349 22.81 9.53 -20.13
CA ARG A 349 22.83 8.13 -19.64
C ARG A 349 22.77 8.13 -18.14
N VAL A 350 22.01 7.18 -17.57
CA VAL A 350 21.94 6.93 -16.12
C VAL A 350 22.54 5.57 -15.85
N ASP A 351 23.59 5.54 -15.05
CA ASP A 351 24.20 4.30 -14.57
C ASP A 351 23.52 3.87 -13.28
N VAL A 352 22.54 2.99 -13.41
CA VAL A 352 21.74 2.47 -12.29
C VAL A 352 22.60 1.65 -11.32
N ALA A 353 23.70 1.03 -11.77
CA ALA A 353 24.60 0.28 -10.91
C ALA A 353 25.27 1.19 -9.86
N ARG A 354 25.44 2.49 -10.17
CA ARG A 354 25.99 3.50 -9.26
C ARG A 354 24.96 4.18 -8.37
N LEU A 355 23.71 3.76 -8.38
CA LEU A 355 22.64 4.41 -7.60
C LEU A 355 22.99 4.54 -6.11
N SER A 356 23.68 3.53 -5.57
CA SER A 356 24.04 3.42 -4.15
C SER A 356 25.50 3.78 -3.86
N HIS A 357 26.29 4.15 -4.87
CA HIS A 357 27.70 4.47 -4.65
C HIS A 357 27.84 5.82 -3.97
N VAL A 358 28.58 5.82 -2.88
CA VAL A 358 28.87 7.01 -2.06
C VAL A 358 30.36 7.24 -1.97
N GLU A 359 30.76 8.47 -1.75
CA GLU A 359 32.14 8.86 -1.47
C GLU A 359 32.19 9.69 -0.19
N ALA A 360 33.26 9.54 0.57
CA ALA A 360 33.43 10.29 1.82
C ALA A 360 33.61 11.80 1.54
N VAL A 361 33.01 12.62 2.39
CA VAL A 361 33.21 14.07 2.43
C VAL A 361 34.00 14.41 3.71
N PRO A 362 34.78 15.50 3.76
CA PRO A 362 35.47 15.91 4.97
C PRO A 362 34.52 16.02 6.17
N VAL A 363 34.99 15.53 7.31
CA VAL A 363 34.19 15.26 8.50
C VAL A 363 33.51 16.52 9.05
N MET A 364 32.16 16.47 9.14
CA MET A 364 31.41 17.30 10.09
C MET A 364 30.98 16.43 11.26
N SER A 365 31.52 16.65 12.44
CA SER A 365 31.30 15.81 13.64
C SER A 365 29.92 15.98 14.27
N THR A 366 29.15 16.98 13.86
CA THR A 366 27.80 17.30 14.39
C THR A 366 26.92 17.86 13.28
N VAL A 367 25.63 17.55 13.35
CA VAL A 367 24.59 18.15 12.50
C VAL A 367 24.50 19.64 12.81
N GLN A 368 24.83 20.49 11.84
CA GLN A 368 24.71 21.95 11.99
C GLN A 368 23.35 22.43 11.43
N PRO A 369 22.71 23.44 12.09
CA PRO A 369 21.47 24.00 11.61
C PRO A 369 21.67 24.81 10.33
N ARG A 370 20.65 24.83 9.49
CA ARG A 370 20.46 25.91 8.52
C ARG A 370 20.08 27.16 9.31
N GLN A 371 20.83 28.23 9.19
CA GLN A 371 20.36 29.54 9.64
C GLN A 371 19.28 29.97 8.67
N ASP A 372 18.03 30.00 9.13
CA ASP A 372 16.93 30.62 8.38
C ASP A 372 17.17 32.14 8.44
N GLU A 373 17.86 32.70 7.44
CA GLU A 373 17.87 34.14 7.18
C GLU A 373 16.45 34.51 6.73
N HIS A 374 15.63 34.95 7.68
CA HIS A 374 14.46 35.76 7.42
C HIS A 374 14.94 37.11 6.86
N HIS A 375 15.21 37.16 5.57
CA HIS A 375 15.23 38.42 4.87
C HIS A 375 13.78 38.87 4.66
N ILE A 376 13.24 39.58 5.66
CA ILE A 376 12.08 40.44 5.48
C ILE A 376 12.61 41.63 4.69
N SER A 377 12.47 41.61 3.37
CA SER A 377 12.60 42.81 2.54
C SER A 377 11.34 43.65 2.77
N GLU A 378 11.48 44.75 3.49
CA GLU A 378 10.49 45.83 3.53
C GLU A 378 10.23 46.34 2.11
N PRO A 379 8.96 46.60 1.73
CA PRO A 379 8.66 47.28 0.47
C PRO A 379 8.95 48.76 0.58
N VAL A 380 9.72 49.28 -0.37
CA VAL A 380 9.80 50.70 -0.69
C VAL A 380 8.72 51.06 -1.69
#